data_169c401e02172ae69000753dbb6ec326
#
_entry.id   169c401e02172ae69000753dbb6ec326
#
_cell.length_a   1.000
_cell.length_b   1.000
_cell.length_c   1.000
_cell.angle_alpha   90.00
_cell.angle_beta   90.00
_cell.angle_gamma   90.00
#
_symmetry.space_group_name_H-M   'P 1'
#
loop_
_entity.id
_entity.type
_entity.pdbx_description
1 polymer ?
#
loop_
_entity_poly.entity_id
_entity_poly.type
_entity_poly.pdbx_seq_one_letter_code
_entity_poly.pdbx_strand_id
1 'polypeptide(L)'
;MPATPLIHLPSVYGDAIENMAVDSTLLQTNPEGHALFRHYGWIEPTLTFGYTQRFHEVSALAPKDICHFRRPTAGGIVDHRNDWTYSLILHDSLPSAQWPLTDIYRCIHQSLQQALEKLQVPSRLAPCPRQCQVSHDLPEDSPHCFTKPVANDVLSLNDPTKIAGAAIKRSRSGILLQGSIDRSTLPLDFS
;
A
#
# COMPACT_ATOMS: atom_id res chain seq x y z
N MET A 1 8.52 -15.31 19.65
CA MET A 1 9.62 -14.52 19.06
C MET A 1 9.63 -13.16 19.74
N PRO A 2 10.78 -12.53 20.00
CA PRO A 2 10.78 -11.14 20.49
C PRO A 2 10.06 -10.24 19.48
N ALA A 3 9.34 -9.24 20.00
CA ALA A 3 8.65 -8.28 19.16
C ALA A 3 9.68 -7.46 18.37
N THR A 4 9.44 -7.24 17.07
CA THR A 4 10.27 -6.34 16.26
C THR A 4 10.07 -4.91 16.75
N PRO A 5 11.15 -4.18 17.09
CA PRO A 5 11.04 -2.77 17.44
C PRO A 5 10.50 -1.97 16.25
N LEU A 6 9.36 -1.31 16.45
CA LEU A 6 8.72 -0.46 15.45
C LEU A 6 8.91 1.01 15.84
N ILE A 7 9.57 1.79 14.99
CA ILE A 7 9.69 3.23 15.14
C ILE A 7 8.57 3.88 14.32
N HIS A 8 7.67 4.57 15.01
CA HIS A 8 6.63 5.37 14.37
C HIS A 8 7.16 6.78 14.10
N LEU A 9 7.23 7.15 12.83
CA LEU A 9 7.67 8.47 12.40
C LEU A 9 6.50 9.47 12.45
N PRO A 10 6.77 10.77 12.67
CA PRO A 10 5.73 11.79 12.62
C PRO A 10 5.02 11.82 11.26
N SER A 11 3.71 12.04 11.28
CA SER A 11 2.92 12.26 10.06
C SER A 11 3.31 13.59 9.41
N VAL A 12 3.50 13.57 8.08
CA VAL A 12 3.90 14.75 7.30
C VAL A 12 3.10 14.84 6.01
N TYR A 13 3.07 16.03 5.43
CA TYR A 13 2.53 16.25 4.09
C TYR A 13 3.67 16.68 3.18
N GLY A 14 3.72 16.14 1.99
CA GLY A 14 4.76 16.43 0.99
C GLY A 14 4.22 16.29 -0.43
N ASP A 15 4.99 16.77 -1.39
CA ASP A 15 4.72 16.48 -2.79
C ASP A 15 5.13 15.04 -3.16
N ALA A 16 4.92 14.67 -4.42
CA ALA A 16 5.22 13.31 -4.89
C ALA A 16 6.72 12.99 -4.83
N ILE A 17 7.57 13.97 -5.14
CA ILE A 17 9.03 13.80 -5.12
C ILE A 17 9.51 13.60 -3.69
N GLU A 18 9.09 14.48 -2.78
CA GLU A 18 9.45 14.43 -1.36
C GLU A 18 9.02 13.11 -0.72
N ASN A 19 7.76 12.72 -0.91
CA ASN A 19 7.23 11.49 -0.32
C ASN A 19 7.98 10.24 -0.79
N MET A 20 8.27 10.13 -2.09
CA MET A 20 8.99 8.98 -2.64
C MET A 20 10.49 9.03 -2.32
N ALA A 21 11.09 10.21 -2.24
CA ALA A 21 12.49 10.39 -1.81
C ALA A 21 12.67 9.98 -0.35
N VAL A 22 11.77 10.39 0.54
CA VAL A 22 11.80 10.01 1.95
C VAL A 22 11.68 8.49 2.11
N ASP A 23 10.71 7.84 1.46
CA ASP A 23 10.56 6.39 1.53
C ASP A 23 11.81 5.66 1.02
N SER A 24 12.41 6.16 -0.07
CA SER A 24 13.64 5.58 -0.63
C SER A 24 14.85 5.78 0.28
N THR A 25 14.95 6.94 0.93
CA THR A 25 16.02 7.23 1.90
C THR A 25 15.87 6.37 3.15
N LEU A 26 14.67 6.30 3.71
CA LEU A 26 14.38 5.46 4.87
C LEU A 26 14.70 3.98 4.62
N LEU A 27 14.42 3.47 3.40
CA LEU A 27 14.81 2.11 3.02
C LEU A 27 16.32 1.89 3.06
N GLN A 28 17.12 2.92 2.72
CA GLN A 28 18.58 2.83 2.68
C GLN A 28 19.24 3.09 4.03
N THR A 29 18.61 3.90 4.90
CA THR A 29 19.18 4.38 6.16
C THR A 29 18.48 3.83 7.40
N ASN A 30 17.54 2.89 7.24
CA ASN A 30 16.84 2.27 8.35
C ASN A 30 17.84 1.67 9.36
N PRO A 31 17.70 1.97 10.67
CA PRO A 31 18.55 1.38 11.69
C PRO A 31 18.45 -0.16 11.71
N GLU A 32 19.59 -0.82 11.90
CA GLU A 32 19.66 -2.27 12.03
C GLU A 32 18.70 -2.78 13.11
N GLY A 33 18.00 -3.89 12.83
CA GLY A 33 17.07 -4.52 13.76
C GLY A 33 15.75 -3.78 13.96
N HIS A 34 15.45 -2.74 13.18
CA HIS A 34 14.23 -1.95 13.32
C HIS A 34 13.29 -2.05 12.12
N ALA A 35 12.01 -1.84 12.40
CA ALA A 35 11.00 -1.51 11.42
C ALA A 35 10.60 -0.04 11.58
N LEU A 36 10.34 0.66 10.46
CA LEU A 36 9.83 2.03 10.48
C LEU A 36 8.42 2.05 9.91
N PHE A 37 7.53 2.76 10.56
CA PHE A 37 6.20 3.07 10.05
C PHE A 37 6.07 4.56 9.84
N ARG A 38 5.57 4.96 8.69
CA ARG A 38 5.33 6.34 8.30
C ARG A 38 3.94 6.47 7.71
N HIS A 39 3.14 7.42 8.22
CA HIS A 39 1.96 7.97 7.56
C HIS A 39 2.33 9.28 6.88
N TYR A 40 1.79 9.54 5.69
CA TYR A 40 1.98 10.81 5.01
C TYR A 40 0.80 11.17 4.11
N GLY A 41 0.61 12.47 3.93
CA GLY A 41 -0.37 13.04 3.01
C GLY A 41 0.29 13.70 1.80
N TRP A 42 -0.56 14.24 0.93
CA TRP A 42 -0.18 14.85 -0.34
C TRP A 42 -0.62 16.32 -0.34
N ILE A 43 0.29 17.23 -0.69
CA ILE A 43 0.00 18.68 -0.75
C ILE A 43 -0.70 19.07 -2.04
N GLU A 44 -0.69 18.20 -3.05
CA GLU A 44 -1.36 18.39 -4.32
C GLU A 44 -2.05 17.11 -4.80
N PRO A 45 -3.07 17.18 -5.65
CA PRO A 45 -3.68 16.02 -6.27
C PRO A 45 -2.64 15.18 -7.00
N THR A 46 -2.47 13.93 -6.58
CA THR A 46 -1.42 13.04 -7.08
C THR A 46 -1.96 11.67 -7.43
N LEU A 47 -1.48 11.13 -8.54
CA LEU A 47 -1.58 9.72 -8.91
C LEU A 47 -0.19 9.10 -8.88
N THR A 48 -0.04 7.97 -8.19
CA THR A 48 1.19 7.18 -8.33
C THR A 48 0.96 5.92 -9.15
N PHE A 49 1.99 5.49 -9.86
CA PHE A 49 1.97 4.23 -10.63
C PHE A 49 3.25 3.42 -10.39
N GLY A 50 3.13 2.09 -10.51
CA GLY A 50 4.23 1.18 -10.24
C GLY A 50 5.37 1.32 -11.24
N TYR A 51 6.59 0.99 -10.80
CA TYR A 51 7.80 1.16 -11.64
C TYR A 51 7.78 0.32 -12.92
N THR A 52 6.97 -0.74 -12.99
CA THR A 52 6.81 -1.60 -14.18
C THR A 52 5.87 -1.03 -15.23
N GLN A 53 5.06 -0.02 -14.89
CA GLN A 53 4.11 0.59 -15.82
C GLN A 53 4.79 1.61 -16.74
N ARG A 54 4.28 1.72 -17.96
CA ARG A 54 4.77 2.69 -18.94
C ARG A 54 4.07 4.03 -18.76
N PHE A 55 4.86 5.10 -18.64
CA PHE A 55 4.35 6.45 -18.39
C PHE A 55 3.29 6.90 -19.43
N HIS A 56 3.52 6.63 -20.72
CA HIS A 56 2.60 7.05 -21.77
C HIS A 56 1.24 6.34 -21.68
N GLU A 57 1.20 5.08 -21.23
CA GLU A 57 -0.05 4.34 -21.00
C GLU A 57 -0.80 4.91 -19.82
N VAL A 58 -0.08 5.21 -18.73
CA VAL A 58 -0.67 5.84 -17.53
C VAL A 58 -1.23 7.22 -17.85
N SER A 59 -0.46 8.07 -18.53
CA SER A 59 -0.89 9.44 -18.85
C SER A 59 -2.02 9.52 -19.87
N ALA A 60 -2.23 8.49 -20.67
CA ALA A 60 -3.38 8.41 -21.57
C ALA A 60 -4.69 8.11 -20.84
N LEU A 61 -4.62 7.46 -19.67
CA LEU A 61 -5.76 6.99 -18.88
C LEU A 61 -6.10 7.90 -17.70
N ALA A 62 -5.12 8.69 -17.23
CA ALA A 62 -5.24 9.52 -16.05
C ALA A 62 -5.60 10.99 -16.41
N PRO A 63 -6.29 11.73 -15.52
CA PRO A 63 -6.55 13.16 -15.70
C PRO A 63 -5.25 13.94 -15.90
N LYS A 64 -5.24 14.89 -16.85
CA LYS A 64 -4.04 15.65 -17.23
C LYS A 64 -3.64 16.73 -16.23
N ASP A 65 -4.56 17.14 -15.39
CA ASP A 65 -4.42 18.20 -14.36
C ASP A 65 -3.94 17.66 -13.00
N ILE A 66 -3.58 16.38 -12.93
CA ILE A 66 -3.08 15.71 -11.70
C ILE A 66 -1.62 15.32 -11.89
N CYS A 67 -0.82 15.47 -10.84
CA CYS A 67 0.57 15.01 -10.84
C CYS A 67 0.65 13.49 -11.01
N HIS A 68 1.42 13.01 -11.98
CA HIS A 68 1.66 11.59 -12.22
C HIS A 68 3.08 11.23 -11.81
N PHE A 69 3.24 10.41 -10.79
CA PHE A 69 4.55 10.06 -10.27
C PHE A 69 4.80 8.55 -10.22
N ARG A 70 5.98 8.13 -10.63
CA ARG A 70 6.40 6.72 -10.60
C ARG A 70 6.94 6.38 -9.22
N ARG A 71 6.28 5.47 -8.50
CA ARG A 71 6.78 5.00 -7.20
C ARG A 71 7.83 3.89 -7.35
N PRO A 72 8.70 3.69 -6.33
CA PRO A 72 9.74 2.66 -6.34
C PRO A 72 9.20 1.22 -6.22
N THR A 73 7.95 1.04 -5.81
CA THR A 73 7.28 -0.26 -5.71
C THR A 73 6.50 -0.58 -7.00
N ALA A 74 6.11 -1.83 -7.19
CA ALA A 74 5.30 -2.27 -8.34
C ALA A 74 3.81 -1.91 -8.19
N GLY A 75 2.93 -2.57 -8.95
CA GLY A 75 1.48 -2.42 -8.90
C GLY A 75 0.92 -1.41 -9.90
N GLY A 76 -0.40 -1.23 -9.89
CA GLY A 76 -1.14 -0.35 -10.80
C GLY A 76 -1.14 1.12 -10.38
N ILE A 77 -2.11 1.88 -10.90
CA ILE A 77 -2.31 3.30 -10.58
C ILE A 77 -3.05 3.41 -9.25
N VAL A 78 -2.62 4.32 -8.39
CA VAL A 78 -3.28 4.68 -7.13
C VAL A 78 -3.58 6.17 -7.14
N ASP A 79 -4.83 6.53 -6.85
CA ASP A 79 -5.30 7.89 -6.71
C ASP A 79 -5.21 8.30 -5.23
N HIS A 80 -4.44 9.33 -4.94
CA HIS A 80 -4.17 9.81 -3.59
C HIS A 80 -5.02 11.01 -3.17
N ARG A 81 -6.03 11.38 -3.96
CA ARG A 81 -6.89 12.53 -3.62
C ARG A 81 -7.75 12.31 -2.38
N ASN A 82 -8.08 11.06 -2.07
CA ASN A 82 -8.90 10.71 -0.91
C ASN A 82 -8.42 9.42 -0.25
N ASP A 83 -7.14 9.32 0.01
CA ASP A 83 -6.57 8.17 0.69
C ASP A 83 -5.82 8.53 1.97
N TRP A 84 -5.54 7.50 2.76
CA TRP A 84 -4.62 7.53 3.87
C TRP A 84 -3.40 6.69 3.48
N THR A 85 -2.32 7.38 3.11
CA THR A 85 -1.12 6.74 2.58
C THR A 85 -0.13 6.40 3.70
N TYR A 86 0.44 5.21 3.65
CA TYR A 86 1.47 4.79 4.62
C TYR A 86 2.61 4.03 3.94
N SER A 87 3.76 4.02 4.59
CA SER A 87 4.85 3.10 4.27
C SER A 87 5.30 2.34 5.51
N LEU A 88 5.71 1.10 5.30
CA LEU A 88 6.39 0.26 6.28
C LEU A 88 7.73 -0.18 5.68
N ILE A 89 8.79 0.08 6.43
CA ILE A 89 10.15 -0.30 6.05
C ILE A 89 10.68 -1.32 7.06
N LEU A 90 11.17 -2.45 6.58
CA LEU A 90 11.81 -3.48 7.40
C LEU A 90 13.29 -3.53 7.04
N HIS A 91 14.17 -3.39 8.04
CA HIS A 91 15.61 -3.59 7.82
C HIS A 91 15.89 -5.06 7.42
N ASP A 92 16.88 -5.30 6.56
CA ASP A 92 17.21 -6.64 6.05
C ASP A 92 17.67 -7.62 7.14
N SER A 93 18.22 -7.13 8.24
CA SER A 93 18.61 -7.94 9.40
C SER A 93 17.44 -8.50 10.21
N LEU A 94 16.21 -8.01 9.97
CA LEU A 94 15.04 -8.54 10.68
C LEU A 94 14.67 -9.94 10.17
N PRO A 95 14.40 -10.92 11.04
CA PRO A 95 13.92 -12.23 10.60
C PRO A 95 12.68 -12.16 9.69
N SER A 96 11.76 -11.24 9.97
CA SER A 96 10.57 -11.01 9.14
C SER A 96 10.89 -10.50 7.74
N ALA A 97 11.99 -9.78 7.55
CA ALA A 97 12.43 -9.32 6.23
C ALA A 97 12.86 -10.49 5.31
N GLN A 98 13.10 -11.67 5.86
CA GLN A 98 13.46 -12.88 5.09
C GLN A 98 12.23 -13.70 4.67
N TRP A 99 11.05 -13.39 5.17
CA TRP A 99 9.82 -14.10 4.81
C TRP A 99 9.45 -13.89 3.33
N PRO A 100 8.67 -14.80 2.72
CA PRO A 100 8.05 -14.53 1.43
C PRO A 100 7.27 -13.20 1.44
N LEU A 101 7.37 -12.41 0.38
CA LEU A 101 6.70 -11.09 0.31
C LEU A 101 5.19 -11.21 0.49
N THR A 102 4.60 -12.32 0.02
CA THR A 102 3.18 -12.63 0.20
C THR A 102 2.79 -12.81 1.67
N ASP A 103 3.68 -13.37 2.49
CA ASP A 103 3.42 -13.58 3.92
C ASP A 103 3.55 -12.28 4.70
N ILE A 104 4.54 -11.44 4.36
CA ILE A 104 4.68 -10.09 4.91
C ILE A 104 3.43 -9.27 4.58
N TYR A 105 3.02 -9.26 3.32
CA TYR A 105 1.84 -8.56 2.84
C TYR A 105 0.59 -9.00 3.60
N ARG A 106 0.37 -10.32 3.70
CA ARG A 106 -0.76 -10.90 4.43
C ARG A 106 -0.75 -10.50 5.91
N CYS A 107 0.40 -10.59 6.57
CA CYS A 107 0.53 -10.27 8.00
C CYS A 107 0.19 -8.80 8.29
N ILE A 108 0.65 -7.87 7.45
CA ILE A 108 0.36 -6.43 7.58
C ILE A 108 -1.13 -6.18 7.36
N HIS A 109 -1.74 -6.75 6.32
CA HIS A 109 -3.15 -6.55 6.03
C HIS A 109 -4.08 -7.24 7.02
N GLN A 110 -3.66 -8.35 7.66
CA GLN A 110 -4.37 -8.93 8.81
C GLN A 110 -4.37 -7.97 10.01
N SER A 111 -3.24 -7.34 10.29
CA SER A 111 -3.16 -6.34 11.37
C SER A 111 -4.04 -5.12 11.07
N LEU A 112 -4.06 -4.67 9.81
CA LEU A 112 -4.94 -3.59 9.36
C LEU A 112 -6.42 -3.98 9.48
N GLN A 113 -6.80 -5.18 9.05
CA GLN A 113 -8.16 -5.71 9.21
C GLN A 113 -8.59 -5.70 10.69
N GLN A 114 -7.73 -6.19 11.60
CA GLN A 114 -8.01 -6.17 13.03
C GLN A 114 -8.17 -4.75 13.59
N ALA A 115 -7.42 -3.78 13.07
CA ALA A 115 -7.58 -2.37 13.44
C ALA A 115 -8.92 -1.82 12.93
N LEU A 116 -9.30 -2.12 11.70
CA LEU A 116 -10.60 -1.73 11.11
C LEU A 116 -11.79 -2.34 11.86
N GLU A 117 -11.68 -3.58 12.32
CA GLU A 117 -12.71 -4.22 13.15
C GLU A 117 -12.93 -3.45 14.47
N LYS A 118 -11.86 -2.97 15.12
CA LYS A 118 -11.97 -2.12 16.33
C LYS A 118 -12.65 -0.79 16.05
N LEU A 119 -12.57 -0.29 14.84
CA LEU A 119 -13.22 0.92 14.34
C LEU A 119 -14.64 0.65 13.81
N GLN A 120 -15.15 -0.57 13.97
CA GLN A 120 -16.44 -0.99 13.47
C GLN A 120 -16.59 -0.92 11.93
N VAL A 121 -15.46 -1.06 11.22
CA VAL A 121 -15.41 -1.19 9.76
C VAL A 121 -15.33 -2.68 9.39
N PRO A 122 -16.45 -3.32 9.02
CA PRO A 122 -16.47 -4.75 8.70
C PRO A 122 -15.64 -5.03 7.46
N SER A 123 -14.59 -5.84 7.60
CA SER A 123 -13.65 -6.09 6.52
C SER A 123 -13.16 -7.54 6.51
N ARG A 124 -12.61 -7.95 5.37
CA ARG A 124 -12.00 -9.27 5.18
C ARG A 124 -10.79 -9.16 4.26
N LEU A 125 -9.92 -10.15 4.27
CA LEU A 125 -8.87 -10.25 3.26
C LEU A 125 -9.41 -10.85 1.96
N ALA A 126 -8.95 -10.33 0.84
CA ALA A 126 -9.20 -10.91 -0.46
C ALA A 126 -8.62 -12.34 -0.54
N PRO A 127 -9.36 -13.32 -1.05
CA PRO A 127 -8.92 -14.71 -1.09
C PRO A 127 -7.70 -14.87 -2.00
N CYS A 128 -6.81 -15.80 -1.65
CA CYS A 128 -5.72 -16.19 -2.53
C CYS A 128 -6.25 -17.06 -3.67
N PRO A 129 -5.94 -16.79 -4.95
CA PRO A 129 -6.44 -17.55 -6.10
C PRO A 129 -6.15 -19.07 -6.03
N ARG A 130 -5.12 -19.48 -5.31
CA ARG A 130 -4.81 -20.90 -5.09
C ARG A 130 -5.79 -21.63 -4.16
N GLN A 131 -6.64 -20.89 -3.45
CA GLN A 131 -7.66 -21.42 -2.54
C GLN A 131 -9.09 -21.28 -3.07
N CYS A 132 -9.26 -20.57 -4.18
CA CYS A 132 -10.54 -20.36 -4.82
C CYS A 132 -10.52 -20.98 -6.23
N GLN A 133 -11.50 -21.82 -6.53
CA GLN A 133 -11.84 -22.12 -7.92
C GLN A 133 -12.42 -20.82 -8.51
N VAL A 134 -11.61 -20.11 -9.29
CA VAL A 134 -11.95 -18.78 -9.81
C VAL A 134 -12.94 -18.97 -10.95
N SER A 135 -14.14 -18.41 -10.82
CA SER A 135 -14.99 -18.08 -11.97
C SER A 135 -14.29 -17.01 -12.84
N HIS A 136 -14.15 -17.29 -14.12
CA HIS A 136 -13.40 -16.52 -15.14
C HIS A 136 -14.08 -15.21 -15.61
N ASP A 137 -14.93 -14.55 -14.82
CA ASP A 137 -15.86 -13.52 -15.29
C ASP A 137 -15.49 -12.07 -14.89
N LEU A 138 -14.21 -11.71 -14.86
CA LEU A 138 -13.81 -10.31 -14.67
C LEU A 138 -13.03 -9.81 -15.90
N PRO A 139 -13.40 -8.64 -16.48
CA PRO A 139 -12.70 -8.07 -17.63
C PRO A 139 -11.23 -7.74 -17.29
N GLU A 140 -10.32 -8.15 -18.15
CA GLU A 140 -8.86 -8.09 -17.95
C GLU A 140 -8.24 -6.69 -18.02
N ASP A 141 -8.97 -5.64 -18.40
CA ASP A 141 -8.41 -4.37 -18.86
C ASP A 141 -8.67 -3.13 -18.00
N SER A 142 -8.69 -3.23 -16.67
CA SER A 142 -8.72 -2.02 -15.85
C SER A 142 -7.31 -1.65 -15.34
N PRO A 143 -6.75 -0.49 -15.73
CA PRO A 143 -5.42 -0.03 -15.30
C PRO A 143 -5.38 0.44 -13.84
N HIS A 144 -6.52 0.61 -13.19
CA HIS A 144 -6.61 1.11 -11.82
C HIS A 144 -6.44 -0.03 -10.80
N CYS A 145 -5.40 0.07 -9.96
CA CYS A 145 -5.09 -0.92 -8.91
C CYS A 145 -6.18 -1.06 -7.85
N PHE A 146 -6.98 0.01 -7.63
CA PHE A 146 -8.08 -0.04 -6.66
C PHE A 146 -9.33 -0.76 -7.19
N THR A 147 -9.43 -0.99 -8.50
CA THR A 147 -10.59 -1.68 -9.09
C THR A 147 -10.45 -3.20 -9.16
N LYS A 148 -9.22 -3.74 -9.12
CA LYS A 148 -8.97 -5.18 -9.07
C LYS A 148 -8.28 -5.57 -7.77
N PRO A 149 -8.98 -6.21 -6.82
CA PRO A 149 -8.32 -6.74 -5.63
C PRO A 149 -7.30 -7.81 -5.97
N VAL A 150 -6.13 -7.75 -5.34
CA VAL A 150 -5.17 -8.86 -5.34
C VAL A 150 -5.29 -9.65 -4.04
N ALA A 151 -4.72 -10.86 -4.01
CA ALA A 151 -4.74 -11.70 -2.81
C ALA A 151 -4.25 -10.94 -1.58
N ASN A 152 -5.00 -11.05 -0.49
CA ASN A 152 -4.77 -10.40 0.79
C ASN A 152 -4.95 -8.86 0.82
N ASP A 153 -5.52 -8.23 -0.21
CA ASP A 153 -6.05 -6.87 -0.06
C ASP A 153 -7.17 -6.86 0.97
N VAL A 154 -7.40 -5.72 1.63
CA VAL A 154 -8.50 -5.55 2.57
C VAL A 154 -9.74 -5.09 1.79
N LEU A 155 -10.81 -5.88 1.88
CA LEU A 155 -12.09 -5.64 1.22
C LEU A 155 -13.17 -5.36 2.27
N SER A 156 -14.18 -4.61 1.90
CA SER A 156 -15.44 -4.51 2.65
C SER A 156 -16.12 -5.88 2.75
N LEU A 157 -16.81 -6.13 3.87
CA LEU A 157 -17.71 -7.29 4.01
C LEU A 157 -19.07 -7.04 3.35
N ASN A 158 -19.47 -5.77 3.24
CA ASN A 158 -20.82 -5.40 2.79
C ASN A 158 -20.95 -5.34 1.27
N ASP A 159 -19.84 -5.10 0.59
CA ASP A 159 -19.75 -4.97 -0.87
C ASP A 159 -18.33 -5.36 -1.36
N PRO A 160 -18.10 -5.49 -2.67
CA PRO A 160 -16.77 -5.85 -3.19
C PRO A 160 -15.73 -4.70 -3.16
N THR A 161 -16.01 -3.59 -2.46
CA THR A 161 -15.13 -2.42 -2.43
C THR A 161 -13.80 -2.75 -1.74
N LYS A 162 -12.71 -2.34 -2.36
CA LYS A 162 -11.38 -2.43 -1.78
C LYS A 162 -11.17 -1.28 -0.80
N ILE A 163 -10.99 -1.61 0.47
CA ILE A 163 -10.69 -0.65 1.54
C ILE A 163 -9.21 -0.28 1.50
N ALA A 164 -8.32 -1.26 1.40
CA ALA A 164 -6.89 -1.02 1.42
C ALA A 164 -6.12 -2.01 0.54
N GLY A 165 -5.01 -1.53 0.03
CA GLY A 165 -4.02 -2.32 -0.67
C GLY A 165 -2.65 -1.71 -0.56
N ALA A 166 -1.64 -2.48 -0.98
CA ALA A 166 -0.27 -2.04 -0.92
C ALA A 166 0.55 -2.58 -2.09
N ALA A 167 1.73 -2.03 -2.24
CA ALA A 167 2.77 -2.55 -3.11
C ALA A 167 4.04 -2.79 -2.29
N ILE A 168 4.72 -3.89 -2.54
CA ILE A 168 5.87 -4.30 -1.75
C ILE A 168 7.09 -4.54 -2.65
N LYS A 169 8.26 -4.13 -2.17
CA LYS A 169 9.54 -4.30 -2.85
C LYS A 169 10.59 -4.79 -1.87
N ARG A 170 11.37 -5.79 -2.29
CA ARG A 170 12.60 -6.21 -1.61
C ARG A 170 13.81 -5.57 -2.27
N SER A 171 14.75 -5.09 -1.47
CA SER A 171 16.05 -4.60 -1.89
C SER A 171 17.16 -5.24 -1.04
N ARG A 172 18.41 -4.86 -1.27
CA ARG A 172 19.54 -5.28 -0.42
C ARG A 172 19.48 -4.66 0.98
N SER A 173 18.84 -3.49 1.11
CA SER A 173 18.73 -2.76 2.39
C SER A 173 17.50 -3.19 3.21
N GLY A 174 16.61 -4.03 2.65
CA GLY A 174 15.42 -4.48 3.32
C GLY A 174 14.15 -4.44 2.45
N ILE A 175 13.01 -4.29 3.10
CA ILE A 175 11.68 -4.28 2.48
C ILE A 175 11.07 -2.89 2.58
N LEU A 176 10.49 -2.41 1.47
CA LEU A 176 9.58 -1.27 1.44
C LEU A 176 8.19 -1.76 1.04
N LEU A 177 7.21 -1.48 1.89
CA LEU A 177 5.80 -1.61 1.58
C LEU A 177 5.18 -0.22 1.58
N GLN A 178 4.49 0.14 0.49
CA GLN A 178 3.72 1.38 0.35
C GLN A 178 2.24 1.02 0.21
N GLY A 179 1.43 1.47 1.14
CA GLY A 179 0.01 1.15 1.22
C GLY A 179 -0.88 2.39 1.17
N SER A 180 -2.11 2.16 0.77
CA SER A 180 -3.16 3.17 0.64
C SER A 180 -4.46 2.59 1.17
N ILE A 181 -5.18 3.39 1.97
CA ILE A 181 -6.50 3.09 2.53
C ILE A 181 -7.45 4.14 1.96
N ASP A 182 -8.55 3.71 1.36
CA ASP A 182 -9.58 4.62 0.88
C ASP A 182 -10.33 5.25 2.06
N ARG A 183 -10.18 6.57 2.22
CA ARG A 183 -10.79 7.32 3.32
C ARG A 183 -12.31 7.32 3.27
N SER A 184 -12.93 7.15 2.10
CA SER A 184 -14.38 7.08 1.98
C SER A 184 -14.98 5.86 2.68
N THR A 185 -14.15 4.86 2.96
CA THR A 185 -14.55 3.62 3.66
C THR A 185 -14.39 3.71 5.18
N LEU A 186 -13.79 4.78 5.68
CA LEU A 186 -13.54 4.98 7.11
C LEU A 186 -14.64 5.85 7.75
N PRO A 187 -14.87 5.76 9.08
CA PRO A 187 -15.76 6.67 9.78
C PRO A 187 -15.34 8.14 9.60
N LEU A 188 -16.32 9.06 9.53
CA LEU A 188 -16.11 10.49 9.23
C LEU A 188 -15.25 11.25 10.26
N ASP A 189 -15.12 10.75 11.45
CA ASP A 189 -14.34 11.31 12.56
C ASP A 189 -12.87 10.83 12.57
N PHE A 190 -12.45 10.14 11.51
CA PHE A 190 -11.07 9.74 11.26
C PHE A 190 -10.30 10.87 10.55
N SER A 191 -10.10 11.98 11.23
CA SER A 191 -9.31 13.14 10.74
C SER A 191 -7.96 13.24 11.43
#